data_30279f8c16829edf58e2bee5d5612e54
#
_entry.id   30279f8c16829edf58e2bee5d5612e54
#
_cell.length_a   1.000
_cell.length_b   1.000
_cell.length_c   1.000
_cell.angle_alpha   90.00
_cell.angle_beta   90.00
_cell.angle_gamma   90.00
#
_symmetry.space_group_name_H-M   'P 1'
#
loop_
_entity.id
_entity.type
_entity.pdbx_description
1 polymer ?
#
loop_
_entity_poly.entity_id
_entity_poly.type
_entity_poly.pdbx_seq_one_letter_code
_entity_poly.pdbx_strand_id
1 'polypeptide(L)'
;MVFLRFATKRFVFEGKGNTMTLIMSEIIYILTNEAMPGYIKIGKTSTSVEQRILELSRSSAVPLPFECYYAAKVADMNKVEAALHDAFGDHRINPRREFFNISPERVIAIVKLLALEDVTPSRDAGVESKEDAVAIERARKKRSAFNFKMVEIPVGAELKFIRDEGITCKVAPDQKHVIFKDKEMSSSEAAALVLGSKHWPQGPGYWLYDGETLDERRQRVEEDDEPTQEEIEAAGDQYIQNQIDIARGK
;
A
#
# COMPACT_ATOMS: atom_id res chain seq x y z
N MET A 1 31.64 22.35 -16.51
CA MET A 1 30.22 22.52 -16.28
C MET A 1 29.47 21.68 -17.32
N VAL A 2 29.12 20.43 -16.98
CA VAL A 2 28.54 19.46 -17.90
C VAL A 2 27.03 19.58 -17.74
N PHE A 3 26.33 20.10 -18.74
CA PHE A 3 24.90 20.10 -18.81
C PHE A 3 24.40 18.68 -19.20
N LEU A 4 23.86 17.94 -18.26
CA LEU A 4 23.12 16.71 -18.57
C LEU A 4 21.81 17.11 -19.28
N ARG A 5 21.75 16.97 -20.59
CA ARG A 5 20.49 17.05 -21.35
C ARG A 5 19.71 15.74 -21.14
N PHE A 6 18.70 15.76 -20.32
CA PHE A 6 17.72 14.68 -20.25
C PHE A 6 16.95 14.64 -21.56
N ALA A 7 17.13 13.55 -22.30
CA ALA A 7 16.43 13.33 -23.58
C ALA A 7 15.00 12.88 -23.29
N THR A 8 14.06 13.80 -23.27
CA THR A 8 12.65 13.48 -23.40
C THR A 8 12.45 12.82 -24.76
N LYS A 9 11.95 11.58 -24.80
CA LYS A 9 11.58 10.90 -26.06
C LYS A 9 10.42 11.67 -26.68
N ARG A 10 10.75 12.57 -27.63
CA ARG A 10 9.77 13.28 -28.46
C ARG A 10 9.54 12.45 -29.71
N PHE A 11 8.37 11.91 -29.89
CA PHE A 11 7.91 11.46 -31.20
C PHE A 11 7.27 12.65 -31.92
N VAL A 12 7.89 13.11 -32.98
CA VAL A 12 7.35 14.16 -33.86
C VAL A 12 6.69 13.47 -35.05
N PHE A 13 5.38 13.60 -35.16
CA PHE A 13 4.66 13.22 -36.36
C PHE A 13 4.47 14.49 -37.20
N GLU A 14 5.11 14.56 -38.36
CA GLU A 14 4.88 15.62 -39.33
C GLU A 14 3.72 15.24 -40.28
N GLY A 15 2.55 15.82 -40.00
CA GLY A 15 1.41 15.83 -40.91
C GLY A 15 1.11 17.25 -41.35
N LYS A 16 0.65 17.47 -42.60
CA LYS A 16 0.38 18.78 -43.19
C LYS A 16 -0.30 19.74 -42.19
N GLY A 17 0.47 20.64 -41.62
CA GLY A 17 -0.03 21.85 -40.94
C GLY A 17 -0.23 21.79 -39.42
N ASN A 18 0.04 20.67 -38.72
CA ASN A 18 -0.06 20.65 -37.26
C ASN A 18 0.99 19.68 -36.67
N THR A 19 1.99 20.22 -35.98
CA THR A 19 2.96 19.39 -35.26
C THR A 19 2.36 19.02 -33.92
N MET A 20 1.80 17.81 -33.80
CA MET A 20 1.31 17.28 -32.54
C MET A 20 2.47 16.55 -31.82
N THR A 21 3.06 17.19 -30.84
CA THR A 21 4.06 16.56 -29.99
C THR A 21 3.36 15.73 -28.94
N LEU A 22 3.33 14.42 -29.09
CA LEU A 22 2.92 13.49 -28.04
C LEU A 22 4.03 13.45 -26.99
N ILE A 23 3.82 14.14 -25.89
CA ILE A 23 4.67 14.01 -24.70
C ILE A 23 4.20 12.73 -24.01
N MET A 24 4.96 11.65 -24.18
CA MET A 24 4.72 10.42 -23.45
C MET A 24 5.09 10.68 -21.98
N SER A 25 4.13 10.52 -21.11
CA SER A 25 4.38 10.58 -19.67
C SER A 25 5.12 9.32 -19.22
N GLU A 26 6.22 9.47 -18.51
CA GLU A 26 6.94 8.36 -17.91
C GLU A 26 6.62 8.34 -16.42
N ILE A 27 5.66 7.51 -16.02
CA ILE A 27 5.10 7.52 -14.68
C ILE A 27 5.33 6.16 -14.02
N ILE A 28 5.78 6.20 -12.76
CA ILE A 28 5.76 5.08 -11.81
C ILE A 28 4.59 5.30 -10.86
N TYR A 29 3.85 4.24 -10.57
CA TYR A 29 2.76 4.27 -9.62
C TYR A 29 2.86 3.14 -8.59
N ILE A 30 2.33 3.40 -7.40
CA ILE A 30 2.16 2.47 -6.30
C ILE A 30 0.68 2.43 -5.98
N LEU A 31 0.07 1.26 -6.18
CA LEU A 31 -1.36 1.05 -5.92
C LEU A 31 -1.55 0.13 -4.73
N THR A 32 -2.65 0.37 -4.01
CA THR A 32 -3.17 -0.49 -2.96
C THR A 32 -4.55 -1.01 -3.32
N ASN A 33 -5.02 -2.06 -2.64
CA ASN A 33 -6.36 -2.59 -2.81
C ASN A 33 -6.89 -3.07 -1.45
N GLU A 34 -8.06 -2.61 -1.05
CA GLU A 34 -8.66 -2.94 0.26
C GLU A 34 -9.04 -4.43 0.39
N ALA A 35 -9.16 -5.15 -0.73
CA ALA A 35 -9.34 -6.61 -0.71
C ALA A 35 -8.04 -7.39 -0.57
N MET A 36 -6.89 -6.70 -0.65
CA MET A 36 -5.55 -7.29 -0.53
C MET A 36 -4.70 -6.44 0.43
N PRO A 37 -5.08 -6.38 1.71
CA PRO A 37 -4.36 -5.59 2.71
C PRO A 37 -2.91 -6.08 2.82
N GLY A 38 -1.98 -5.12 2.98
CA GLY A 38 -0.55 -5.41 3.08
C GLY A 38 0.18 -5.57 1.75
N TYR A 39 -0.55 -5.76 0.67
CA TYR A 39 0.05 -5.86 -0.66
C TYR A 39 -0.01 -4.53 -1.41
N ILE A 40 1.09 -4.20 -2.05
CA ILE A 40 1.15 -3.08 -3.00
C ILE A 40 1.45 -3.61 -4.40
N LYS A 41 0.98 -2.86 -5.40
CA LYS A 41 1.41 -3.07 -6.79
C LYS A 41 2.33 -1.93 -7.20
N ILE A 42 3.54 -2.28 -7.65
CA ILE A 42 4.49 -1.34 -8.25
C ILE A 42 4.41 -1.51 -9.77
N GLY A 43 4.14 -0.44 -10.49
CA GLY A 43 4.04 -0.48 -11.94
C GLY A 43 4.31 0.87 -12.60
N LYS A 44 4.21 0.88 -13.93
CA LYS A 44 4.47 2.05 -14.77
C LYS A 44 3.34 2.29 -15.77
N THR A 45 3.24 3.51 -16.24
CA THR A 45 2.34 3.88 -17.33
C THR A 45 2.92 5.02 -18.18
N SER A 46 2.60 5.00 -19.47
CA SER A 46 2.85 6.11 -20.39
C SER A 46 1.61 6.98 -20.64
N THR A 47 0.47 6.59 -20.06
CA THR A 47 -0.80 7.33 -20.05
C THR A 47 -1.02 8.02 -18.70
N SER A 48 -2.22 8.55 -18.45
CA SER A 48 -2.53 9.07 -17.12
C SER A 48 -2.67 7.94 -16.10
N VAL A 49 -2.41 8.26 -14.83
CA VAL A 49 -2.52 7.31 -13.72
C VAL A 49 -3.97 6.85 -13.55
N GLU A 50 -4.91 7.79 -13.66
CA GLU A 50 -6.35 7.54 -13.56
C GLU A 50 -6.81 6.51 -14.60
N GLN A 51 -6.43 6.72 -15.86
CA GLN A 51 -6.76 5.77 -16.93
C GLN A 51 -6.21 4.38 -16.64
N ARG A 52 -4.96 4.33 -16.15
CA ARG A 52 -4.31 3.05 -15.82
C ARG A 52 -4.98 2.33 -14.67
N ILE A 53 -5.38 3.05 -13.63
CA ILE A 53 -6.12 2.49 -12.49
C ILE A 53 -7.46 1.91 -12.95
N LEU A 54 -8.20 2.65 -13.77
CA LEU A 54 -9.48 2.19 -14.32
C LEU A 54 -9.31 0.90 -15.16
N GLU A 55 -8.30 0.84 -16.02
CA GLU A 55 -7.99 -0.36 -16.80
C GLU A 55 -7.71 -1.57 -15.92
N LEU A 56 -6.92 -1.38 -14.85
CA LEU A 56 -6.57 -2.45 -13.92
C LEU A 56 -7.77 -2.88 -13.07
N SER A 57 -8.62 -1.93 -12.67
CA SER A 57 -9.78 -2.17 -11.80
C SER A 57 -10.95 -2.83 -12.52
N ARG A 58 -11.08 -2.65 -13.83
CA ARG A 58 -12.14 -3.30 -14.64
C ARG A 58 -11.99 -4.80 -14.81
N SER A 59 -10.87 -5.37 -14.39
CA SER A 59 -10.67 -6.81 -14.45
C SER A 59 -11.56 -7.52 -13.43
N SER A 60 -12.38 -8.48 -13.89
CA SER A 60 -13.21 -9.32 -13.01
C SER A 60 -12.39 -10.19 -12.03
N ALA A 61 -11.07 -10.25 -12.22
CA ALA A 61 -10.16 -10.94 -11.30
C ALA A 61 -9.77 -10.09 -10.09
N VAL A 62 -10.16 -8.80 -10.05
CA VAL A 62 -9.88 -7.88 -8.94
C VAL A 62 -11.16 -7.64 -8.16
N PRO A 63 -11.23 -8.03 -6.87
CA PRO A 63 -12.46 -7.94 -6.09
C PRO A 63 -12.94 -6.53 -5.78
N LEU A 64 -12.01 -5.58 -5.69
CA LEU A 64 -12.27 -4.15 -5.44
C LEU A 64 -11.36 -3.31 -6.35
N PRO A 65 -11.76 -2.08 -6.70
CA PRO A 65 -10.92 -1.16 -7.44
C PRO A 65 -9.59 -0.87 -6.73
N PHE A 66 -8.54 -0.63 -7.52
CA PHE A 66 -7.28 -0.14 -7.00
C PHE A 66 -7.37 1.32 -6.59
N GLU A 67 -6.66 1.67 -5.52
CA GLU A 67 -6.44 3.05 -5.09
C GLU A 67 -4.99 3.45 -5.40
N CYS A 68 -4.80 4.69 -5.88
CA CYS A 68 -3.46 5.22 -6.03
C CYS A 68 -2.93 5.69 -4.68
N TYR A 69 -1.87 5.04 -4.22
CA TYR A 69 -1.19 5.48 -3.01
C TYR A 69 -0.17 6.59 -3.31
N TYR A 70 0.57 6.43 -4.41
CA TYR A 70 1.53 7.41 -4.90
C TYR A 70 1.81 7.23 -6.38
N ALA A 71 2.01 8.34 -7.11
CA ALA A 71 2.47 8.31 -8.48
C ALA A 71 3.37 9.50 -8.79
N ALA A 72 4.42 9.27 -9.56
CA ALA A 72 5.37 10.31 -9.93
C ALA A 72 5.85 10.16 -11.38
N LYS A 73 6.06 11.29 -12.05
CA LYS A 73 6.83 11.32 -13.30
C LYS A 73 8.30 11.10 -12.97
N VAL A 74 8.95 10.29 -13.78
CA VAL A 74 10.37 9.95 -13.68
C VAL A 74 11.08 10.13 -15.01
N ALA A 75 12.40 10.13 -15.01
CA ALA A 75 13.19 10.30 -16.23
C ALA A 75 13.17 9.07 -17.17
N ASP A 76 13.03 7.86 -16.60
CA ASP A 76 13.00 6.58 -17.34
C ASP A 76 12.21 5.56 -16.49
N MET A 77 10.92 5.41 -16.80
CA MET A 77 10.03 4.52 -16.05
C MET A 77 10.44 3.05 -16.14
N ASN A 78 11.10 2.63 -17.24
CA ASN A 78 11.51 1.23 -17.40
C ASN A 78 12.67 0.90 -16.46
N LYS A 79 13.66 1.80 -16.37
CA LYS A 79 14.79 1.61 -15.45
C LYS A 79 14.37 1.72 -14.00
N VAL A 80 13.51 2.68 -13.68
CA VAL A 80 13.03 2.88 -12.30
C VAL A 80 12.19 1.68 -11.85
N GLU A 81 11.23 1.21 -12.66
CA GLU A 81 10.45 0.03 -12.32
C GLU A 81 11.33 -1.21 -12.12
N ALA A 82 12.26 -1.47 -13.08
CA ALA A 82 13.18 -2.61 -12.97
C ALA A 82 14.04 -2.54 -11.69
N ALA A 83 14.56 -1.36 -11.36
CA ALA A 83 15.34 -1.17 -10.14
C ALA A 83 14.51 -1.36 -8.86
N LEU A 84 13.27 -0.90 -8.83
CA LEU A 84 12.37 -1.12 -7.69
C LEU A 84 12.01 -2.60 -7.55
N HIS A 85 11.74 -3.30 -8.65
CA HIS A 85 11.45 -4.73 -8.65
C HIS A 85 12.63 -5.58 -8.21
N ASP A 86 13.86 -5.14 -8.51
CA ASP A 86 15.10 -5.79 -8.05
C ASP A 86 15.34 -5.50 -6.57
N ALA A 87 15.29 -4.22 -6.17
CA ALA A 87 15.55 -3.79 -4.80
C ALA A 87 14.57 -4.39 -3.76
N PHE A 88 13.35 -4.67 -4.17
CA PHE A 88 12.30 -5.27 -3.32
C PHE A 88 11.93 -6.70 -3.74
N GLY A 89 12.82 -7.37 -4.45
CA GLY A 89 12.58 -8.72 -4.98
C GLY A 89 12.19 -9.74 -3.92
N ASP A 90 12.79 -9.65 -2.73
CA ASP A 90 12.53 -10.54 -1.58
C ASP A 90 11.11 -10.38 -1.01
N HIS A 91 10.48 -9.23 -1.23
CA HIS A 91 9.10 -8.96 -0.83
C HIS A 91 8.08 -9.34 -1.93
N ARG A 92 8.55 -9.83 -3.07
CA ARG A 92 7.68 -10.17 -4.21
C ARG A 92 7.11 -11.56 -4.04
N ILE A 93 5.78 -11.67 -3.92
CA ILE A 93 5.09 -12.94 -3.68
C ILE A 93 5.27 -13.92 -4.84
N ASN A 94 5.19 -13.41 -6.06
CA ASN A 94 5.33 -14.20 -7.26
C ASN A 94 6.15 -13.41 -8.30
N PRO A 95 7.30 -13.94 -8.76
CA PRO A 95 8.18 -13.27 -9.74
C PRO A 95 7.49 -12.90 -11.06
N ARG A 96 6.35 -13.53 -11.39
CA ARG A 96 5.55 -13.25 -12.59
C ARG A 96 4.49 -12.18 -12.37
N ARG A 97 4.35 -11.68 -11.14
CA ARG A 97 3.37 -10.66 -10.76
C ARG A 97 4.08 -9.45 -10.15
N GLU A 98 3.42 -8.29 -10.17
CA GLU A 98 3.98 -7.01 -9.72
C GLU A 98 3.41 -6.61 -8.34
N PHE A 99 3.15 -7.63 -7.50
CA PHE A 99 2.66 -7.47 -6.14
C PHE A 99 3.75 -7.77 -5.12
N PHE A 100 3.84 -6.91 -4.11
CA PHE A 100 4.87 -6.94 -3.09
C PHE A 100 4.22 -6.85 -1.71
N ASN A 101 4.65 -7.69 -0.78
CA ASN A 101 4.28 -7.62 0.63
C ASN A 101 5.27 -6.69 1.35
N ILE A 102 5.01 -5.39 1.29
CA ILE A 102 5.88 -4.36 1.86
C ILE A 102 5.06 -3.08 2.11
N SER A 103 5.45 -2.33 3.13
CA SER A 103 4.88 -1.00 3.36
C SER A 103 5.12 -0.07 2.15
N PRO A 104 4.09 0.59 1.60
CA PRO A 104 4.22 1.51 0.49
C PRO A 104 5.22 2.63 0.77
N GLU A 105 5.37 3.04 2.03
CA GLU A 105 6.27 4.12 2.43
C GLU A 105 7.74 3.84 2.14
N ARG A 106 8.16 2.57 2.26
CA ARG A 106 9.53 2.17 1.92
C ARG A 106 9.83 2.38 0.44
N VAL A 107 8.88 2.03 -0.42
CA VAL A 107 9.00 2.20 -1.87
C VAL A 107 8.94 3.68 -2.24
N ILE A 108 8.00 4.43 -1.66
CA ILE A 108 7.83 5.87 -1.90
C ILE A 108 9.09 6.65 -1.53
N ALA A 109 9.76 6.29 -0.45
CA ALA A 109 11.00 6.95 -0.05
C ALA A 109 12.04 6.93 -1.17
N ILE A 110 12.16 5.82 -1.91
CA ILE A 110 13.06 5.71 -3.06
C ILE A 110 12.50 6.44 -4.28
N VAL A 111 11.20 6.25 -4.59
CA VAL A 111 10.58 6.90 -5.77
C VAL A 111 10.67 8.42 -5.66
N LYS A 112 10.50 8.99 -4.47
CA LYS A 112 10.63 10.45 -4.24
C LYS A 112 12.00 11.02 -4.57
N LEU A 113 13.09 10.23 -4.44
CA LEU A 113 14.43 10.65 -4.86
C LEU A 113 14.58 10.74 -6.38
N LEU A 114 13.76 10.00 -7.12
CA LEU A 114 13.78 9.89 -8.58
C LEU A 114 12.65 10.69 -9.24
N ALA A 115 11.72 11.20 -8.45
CA ALA A 115 10.54 11.91 -8.93
C ALA A 115 10.92 13.28 -9.50
N LEU A 116 10.42 13.57 -10.69
CA LEU A 116 10.47 14.88 -11.32
C LEU A 116 9.26 15.74 -10.97
N GLU A 117 8.10 15.06 -10.80
CA GLU A 117 6.81 15.69 -10.50
C GLU A 117 5.93 14.66 -9.80
N ASP A 118 5.25 15.07 -8.73
CA ASP A 118 4.19 14.27 -8.08
C ASP A 118 2.90 14.41 -8.91
N VAL A 119 2.39 13.29 -9.42
CA VAL A 119 1.18 13.21 -10.22
C VAL A 119 0.18 12.25 -9.59
N THR A 120 0.20 12.13 -8.27
CA THR A 120 -0.74 11.30 -7.51
C THR A 120 -2.17 11.83 -7.70
N PRO A 121 -3.08 11.05 -8.29
CA PRO A 121 -4.47 11.46 -8.49
C PRO A 121 -5.23 11.46 -7.16
N SER A 122 -6.49 11.92 -7.21
CA SER A 122 -7.39 11.77 -6.08
C SER A 122 -7.58 10.28 -5.74
N ARG A 123 -7.85 10.00 -4.45
CA ARG A 123 -8.01 8.62 -3.95
C ARG A 123 -9.11 7.85 -4.68
N ASP A 124 -10.15 8.55 -5.14
CA ASP A 124 -11.32 7.97 -5.77
C ASP A 124 -11.18 7.80 -7.30
N ALA A 125 -9.98 8.03 -7.85
CA ALA A 125 -9.73 7.96 -9.30
C ALA A 125 -10.02 6.59 -9.94
N GLY A 126 -10.04 5.51 -9.13
CA GLY A 126 -10.37 4.15 -9.58
C GLY A 126 -11.84 3.75 -9.40
N VAL A 127 -12.67 4.63 -8.83
CA VAL A 127 -14.07 4.34 -8.50
C VAL A 127 -14.97 4.79 -9.63
N GLU A 128 -15.55 3.84 -10.39
CA GLU A 128 -16.45 4.15 -11.51
C GLU A 128 -17.94 4.10 -11.12
N SER A 129 -18.29 3.40 -10.04
CA SER A 129 -19.67 3.18 -9.65
C SER A 129 -19.92 3.47 -8.15
N LYS A 130 -21.19 3.71 -7.80
CA LYS A 130 -21.61 3.82 -6.39
C LYS A 130 -21.43 2.47 -5.67
N GLU A 131 -21.60 1.38 -6.37
CA GLU A 131 -21.43 0.02 -5.88
C GLU A 131 -19.98 -0.22 -5.44
N ASP A 132 -19.01 0.23 -6.24
CA ASP A 132 -17.59 0.15 -5.91
C ASP A 132 -17.27 0.97 -4.65
N ALA A 133 -17.76 2.21 -4.58
CA ALA A 133 -17.57 3.06 -3.41
C ALA A 133 -18.11 2.41 -2.14
N VAL A 134 -19.31 1.85 -2.20
CA VAL A 134 -19.95 1.15 -1.08
C VAL A 134 -19.17 -0.13 -0.70
N ALA A 135 -18.67 -0.86 -1.69
CA ALA A 135 -17.91 -2.09 -1.45
C ALA A 135 -16.55 -1.78 -0.78
N ILE A 136 -15.85 -0.73 -1.21
CA ILE A 136 -14.61 -0.25 -0.58
C ILE A 136 -14.88 0.16 0.88
N GLU A 137 -15.92 0.96 1.12
CA GLU A 137 -16.27 1.38 2.48
C GLU A 137 -16.65 0.20 3.39
N ARG A 138 -17.32 -0.81 2.86
CA ARG A 138 -17.62 -2.06 3.61
C ARG A 138 -16.35 -2.82 3.94
N ALA A 139 -15.40 -2.93 3.01
CA ALA A 139 -14.11 -3.59 3.23
C ALA A 139 -13.31 -2.87 4.32
N ARG A 140 -13.23 -1.53 4.26
CA ARG A 140 -12.58 -0.70 5.30
C ARG A 140 -13.21 -0.88 6.68
N LYS A 141 -14.55 -0.92 6.77
CA LYS A 141 -15.26 -1.15 8.03
C LYS A 141 -15.10 -2.57 8.57
N LYS A 142 -15.00 -3.56 7.67
CA LYS A 142 -14.80 -4.97 8.05
C LYS A 142 -13.40 -5.20 8.60
N ARG A 143 -12.39 -4.47 8.12
CA ARG A 143 -11.05 -4.47 8.69
C ARG A 143 -11.14 -3.84 10.08
N SER A 144 -10.96 -4.63 11.15
CA SER A 144 -11.02 -4.12 12.51
C SER A 144 -10.12 -2.89 12.65
N ALA A 145 -10.62 -1.85 13.35
CA ALA A 145 -9.81 -0.67 13.63
C ALA A 145 -8.50 -1.08 14.31
N PHE A 146 -7.38 -0.54 13.84
CA PHE A 146 -6.09 -0.80 14.43
C PHE A 146 -6.10 -0.43 15.92
N ASN A 147 -5.60 -1.32 16.76
CA ASN A 147 -5.30 -1.02 18.14
C ASN A 147 -3.97 -1.67 18.52
N PHE A 148 -3.26 -1.06 19.47
CA PHE A 148 -1.91 -1.49 19.87
C PHE A 148 -1.89 -2.83 20.61
N LYS A 149 -3.03 -3.24 21.18
CA LYS A 149 -3.15 -4.54 21.87
C LYS A 149 -3.06 -5.70 20.89
N MET A 150 -3.65 -5.56 19.69
CA MET A 150 -3.63 -6.63 18.67
C MET A 150 -2.25 -6.89 18.08
N VAL A 151 -1.32 -5.96 18.25
CA VAL A 151 0.08 -6.08 17.84
C VAL A 151 1.05 -6.15 19.01
N GLU A 152 0.53 -6.43 20.20
CA GLU A 152 1.29 -6.63 21.43
C GLU A 152 2.21 -5.46 21.82
N ILE A 153 1.77 -4.23 21.55
CA ILE A 153 2.50 -3.02 21.93
C ILE A 153 1.91 -2.46 23.22
N PRO A 154 2.72 -2.33 24.29
CA PRO A 154 2.23 -1.89 25.59
C PRO A 154 1.90 -0.39 25.61
N VAL A 155 1.04 0.00 26.54
CA VAL A 155 0.76 1.40 26.85
C VAL A 155 2.06 2.13 27.21
N GLY A 156 2.21 3.35 26.69
CA GLY A 156 3.40 4.18 26.92
C GLY A 156 4.61 3.82 26.07
N ALA A 157 4.53 2.76 25.24
CA ALA A 157 5.59 2.42 24.30
C ALA A 157 5.87 3.61 23.38
N GLU A 158 7.15 3.85 23.12
CA GLU A 158 7.59 4.90 22.21
C GLU A 158 7.59 4.37 20.76
N LEU A 159 6.95 5.11 19.89
CA LEU A 159 6.92 4.87 18.46
C LEU A 159 7.74 5.94 17.77
N LYS A 160 8.49 5.55 16.74
CA LYS A 160 9.33 6.44 15.95
C LYS A 160 8.73 6.68 14.57
N PHE A 161 8.89 7.88 14.04
CA PHE A 161 8.41 8.18 12.72
C PHE A 161 9.35 7.61 11.65
N ILE A 162 8.82 6.91 10.65
CA ILE A 162 9.61 6.15 9.66
C ILE A 162 10.61 7.00 8.86
N ARG A 163 10.36 8.29 8.67
CA ARG A 163 11.23 9.20 7.91
C ARG A 163 12.20 10.01 8.75
N ASP A 164 11.98 10.05 10.06
CA ASP A 164 12.81 10.75 11.03
C ASP A 164 12.59 10.14 12.41
N GLU A 165 13.48 9.27 12.83
CA GLU A 165 13.40 8.58 14.13
C GLU A 165 13.52 9.52 15.33
N GLY A 166 13.92 10.77 15.12
CA GLY A 166 13.91 11.81 16.13
C GLY A 166 12.51 12.31 16.46
N ILE A 167 11.51 12.04 15.59
CA ILE A 167 10.11 12.36 15.81
C ILE A 167 9.45 11.13 16.45
N THR A 168 8.99 11.28 17.70
CA THR A 168 8.39 10.19 18.45
C THR A 168 7.00 10.53 18.98
N CYS A 169 6.20 9.49 19.22
CA CYS A 169 4.96 9.56 19.99
C CYS A 169 4.86 8.37 20.93
N LYS A 170 3.91 8.39 21.86
CA LYS A 170 3.72 7.30 22.82
C LYS A 170 2.33 6.70 22.67
N VAL A 171 2.22 5.39 22.88
CA VAL A 171 0.94 4.70 22.92
C VAL A 171 0.10 5.21 24.08
N ALA A 172 -1.12 5.66 23.79
CA ALA A 172 -2.05 6.18 24.80
C ALA A 172 -2.64 5.05 25.68
N PRO A 173 -3.17 5.37 26.86
CA PRO A 173 -3.73 4.39 27.80
C PRO A 173 -4.89 3.56 27.21
N ASP A 174 -5.63 4.09 26.25
CA ASP A 174 -6.74 3.39 25.58
C ASP A 174 -6.29 2.36 24.55
N GLN A 175 -4.98 2.28 24.25
CA GLN A 175 -4.36 1.41 23.25
C GLN A 175 -4.93 1.56 21.83
N LYS A 176 -5.58 2.68 21.53
CA LYS A 176 -6.11 3.03 20.19
C LYS A 176 -5.50 4.30 19.63
N HIS A 177 -5.09 5.20 20.53
CA HIS A 177 -4.54 6.49 20.20
C HIS A 177 -3.05 6.58 20.56
N VAL A 178 -2.41 7.63 20.08
CA VAL A 178 -1.04 8.02 20.45
C VAL A 178 -1.04 9.40 21.12
N ILE A 179 -0.09 9.61 22.00
CA ILE A 179 0.19 10.93 22.59
C ILE A 179 1.33 11.54 21.77
N PHE A 180 1.02 12.57 20.98
CA PHE A 180 1.97 13.31 20.16
C PHE A 180 1.89 14.79 20.51
N LYS A 181 3.04 15.40 20.88
CA LYS A 181 3.12 16.81 21.36
C LYS A 181 2.10 17.11 22.46
N ASP A 182 2.04 16.23 23.45
CA ASP A 182 1.14 16.32 24.63
C ASP A 182 -0.37 16.30 24.31
N LYS A 183 -0.73 15.83 23.10
CA LYS A 183 -2.13 15.66 22.70
C LYS A 183 -2.38 14.21 22.31
N GLU A 184 -3.50 13.70 22.78
CA GLU A 184 -4.01 12.39 22.37
C GLU A 184 -4.72 12.51 21.02
N MET A 185 -4.34 11.67 20.05
CA MET A 185 -4.88 11.64 18.70
C MET A 185 -4.66 10.28 18.03
N SER A 186 -5.26 10.05 16.87
CA SER A 186 -4.98 8.84 16.11
C SER A 186 -3.57 8.83 15.53
N SER A 187 -3.01 7.64 15.28
CA SER A 187 -1.70 7.50 14.61
C SER A 187 -1.69 8.15 13.22
N SER A 188 -2.83 8.16 12.54
CA SER A 188 -3.01 8.82 11.23
C SER A 188 -2.96 10.34 11.33
N GLU A 189 -3.59 10.91 12.36
CA GLU A 189 -3.57 12.36 12.61
C GLU A 189 -2.17 12.83 12.98
N ALA A 190 -1.50 12.11 13.87
CA ALA A 190 -0.12 12.39 14.24
C ALA A 190 0.81 12.35 13.02
N ALA A 191 0.68 11.36 12.14
CA ALA A 191 1.43 11.26 10.91
C ALA A 191 1.11 12.41 9.93
N ALA A 192 -0.16 12.81 9.80
CA ALA A 192 -0.57 13.94 8.97
C ALA A 192 0.07 15.26 9.45
N LEU A 193 0.11 15.49 10.76
CA LEU A 193 0.77 16.66 11.35
C LEU A 193 2.27 16.70 11.06
N VAL A 194 2.96 15.56 11.14
CA VAL A 194 4.39 15.47 10.81
C VAL A 194 4.62 15.76 9.33
N LEU A 195 3.78 15.21 8.45
CA LEU A 195 3.92 15.34 7.01
C LEU A 195 3.46 16.71 6.47
N GLY A 196 2.74 17.51 7.26
CA GLY A 196 2.07 18.71 6.78
C GLY A 196 1.01 18.40 5.70
N SER A 197 0.47 17.18 5.71
CA SER A 197 -0.47 16.70 4.71
C SER A 197 -1.90 17.13 5.01
N LYS A 198 -2.62 17.56 3.97
CA LYS A 198 -4.07 17.80 4.06
C LYS A 198 -4.89 16.49 3.99
N HIS A 199 -4.27 15.39 3.53
CA HIS A 199 -4.89 14.08 3.43
C HIS A 199 -4.40 13.20 4.59
N TRP A 200 -5.32 12.43 5.17
CA TRP A 200 -5.02 11.52 6.26
C TRP A 200 -4.29 10.29 5.74
N PRO A 201 -3.00 10.11 6.09
CA PRO A 201 -2.26 8.91 5.72
C PRO A 201 -2.78 7.69 6.49
N GLN A 202 -2.43 6.50 6.04
CA GLN A 202 -2.64 5.28 6.84
C GLN A 202 -1.62 5.27 7.98
N GLY A 203 -2.01 5.75 9.16
CA GLY A 203 -1.13 5.99 10.30
C GLY A 203 -0.20 4.83 10.66
N PRO A 204 -0.67 3.57 10.73
CA PRO A 204 0.16 2.43 11.06
C PRO A 204 1.39 2.24 10.15
N GLY A 205 1.34 2.64 8.88
CA GLY A 205 2.49 2.57 7.98
C GLY A 205 3.58 3.62 8.22
N TYR A 206 3.32 4.62 9.06
CA TYR A 206 4.26 5.72 9.31
C TYR A 206 5.00 5.64 10.65
N TRP A 207 4.58 4.75 11.55
CA TRP A 207 5.15 4.61 12.86
C TRP A 207 5.85 3.27 13.02
N LEU A 208 7.07 3.31 13.55
CA LEU A 208 7.92 2.16 13.82
C LEU A 208 7.86 1.80 15.31
N TYR A 209 7.81 0.51 15.58
CA TYR A 209 8.09 -0.09 16.88
C TYR A 209 9.05 -1.26 16.68
N ASP A 210 10.17 -1.29 17.42
CA ASP A 210 11.22 -2.30 17.27
C ASP A 210 11.75 -2.48 15.83
N GLY A 211 11.77 -1.38 15.05
CA GLY A 211 12.33 -1.35 13.69
C GLY A 211 11.39 -1.79 12.58
N GLU A 212 10.17 -2.24 12.89
CA GLU A 212 9.13 -2.54 11.92
C GLU A 212 7.98 -1.52 11.99
N THR A 213 7.26 -1.30 10.89
CA THR A 213 6.06 -0.48 10.92
C THR A 213 4.93 -1.20 11.65
N LEU A 214 3.98 -0.42 12.19
CA LEU A 214 2.81 -1.01 12.84
C LEU A 214 1.97 -1.86 11.88
N ASP A 215 1.96 -1.53 10.57
CA ASP A 215 1.29 -2.32 9.54
C ASP A 215 2.02 -3.65 9.29
N GLU A 216 3.36 -3.64 9.17
CA GLU A 216 4.16 -4.86 9.02
C GLU A 216 4.02 -5.78 10.24
N ARG A 217 4.08 -5.18 11.45
CA ARG A 217 3.89 -5.93 12.70
C ARG A 217 2.50 -6.56 12.77
N ARG A 218 1.46 -5.82 12.35
CA ARG A 218 0.10 -6.36 12.28
C ARG A 218 0.01 -7.56 11.34
N GLN A 219 0.61 -7.47 10.16
CA GLN A 219 0.62 -8.58 9.20
C GLN A 219 1.31 -9.81 9.78
N ARG A 220 2.48 -9.62 10.38
CA ARG A 220 3.23 -10.71 11.02
C ARG A 220 2.42 -11.40 12.12
N VAL A 221 1.75 -10.64 12.98
CA VAL A 221 0.91 -11.21 14.04
C VAL A 221 -0.32 -11.93 13.46
N GLU A 222 -0.96 -11.36 12.41
CA GLU A 222 -2.09 -12.00 11.72
C GLU A 222 -1.64 -13.30 11.00
N GLU A 223 -0.43 -13.35 10.42
CA GLU A 223 0.15 -14.55 9.79
C GLU A 223 0.53 -15.62 10.83
N ASP A 224 1.07 -15.20 11.99
CA ASP A 224 1.40 -16.11 13.09
C ASP A 224 0.14 -16.74 13.75
N ASP A 225 -1.00 -16.04 13.70
CA ASP A 225 -2.31 -16.52 14.18
C ASP A 225 -3.05 -17.38 13.13
N GLU A 226 -2.60 -17.47 11.88
CA GLU A 226 -3.19 -18.38 10.90
C GLU A 226 -2.89 -19.84 11.28
N PRO A 227 -3.92 -20.72 11.29
CA PRO A 227 -3.72 -22.11 11.65
C PRO A 227 -2.74 -22.78 10.68
N THR A 228 -1.80 -23.51 11.21
CA THR A 228 -0.83 -24.28 10.42
C THR A 228 -1.51 -25.34 9.56
N GLN A 229 -0.84 -25.77 8.49
CA GLN A 229 -1.34 -26.85 7.64
C GLN A 229 -1.70 -28.12 8.45
N GLU A 230 -0.91 -28.43 9.48
CA GLU A 230 -1.14 -29.55 10.40
C GLU A 230 -2.43 -29.37 11.24
N GLU A 231 -2.68 -28.15 11.71
CA GLU A 231 -3.91 -27.83 12.46
C GLU A 231 -5.15 -27.85 11.58
N ILE A 232 -5.04 -27.39 10.32
CA ILE A 232 -6.12 -27.49 9.32
C ILE A 232 -6.43 -28.94 8.98
N GLU A 233 -5.42 -29.77 8.77
CA GLU A 233 -5.57 -31.20 8.49
C GLU A 233 -6.20 -31.93 9.71
N ALA A 234 -5.69 -31.67 10.93
CA ALA A 234 -6.25 -32.22 12.16
C ALA A 234 -7.70 -31.81 12.39
N ALA A 235 -8.06 -30.57 12.14
CA ALA A 235 -9.44 -30.08 12.21
C ALA A 235 -10.35 -30.76 11.16
N GLY A 236 -9.81 -30.96 9.94
CA GLY A 236 -10.48 -31.68 8.87
C GLY A 236 -10.77 -33.14 9.23
N ASP A 237 -9.77 -33.86 9.76
CA ASP A 237 -9.90 -35.24 10.21
C ASP A 237 -10.91 -35.37 11.37
N GLN A 238 -10.89 -34.43 12.31
CA GLN A 238 -11.83 -34.42 13.41
C GLN A 238 -13.28 -34.16 12.95
N TYR A 239 -13.47 -33.28 11.96
CA TYR A 239 -14.76 -33.06 11.34
C TYR A 239 -15.30 -34.31 10.65
N ILE A 240 -14.45 -35.01 9.87
CA ILE A 240 -14.83 -36.26 9.19
C ILE A 240 -15.19 -37.33 10.24
N GLN A 241 -14.38 -37.49 11.30
CA GLN A 241 -14.65 -38.46 12.36
C GLN A 241 -15.98 -38.18 13.07
N ASN A 242 -16.28 -36.92 13.38
CA ASN A 242 -17.55 -36.48 13.96
C ASN A 242 -18.74 -36.82 13.05
N GLN A 243 -18.62 -36.65 11.73
CA GLN A 243 -19.67 -37.03 10.78
C GLN A 243 -19.91 -38.55 10.74
N ILE A 244 -18.82 -39.33 10.83
CA ILE A 244 -18.89 -40.79 10.90
C ILE A 244 -19.59 -41.26 12.18
N ASP A 245 -19.28 -40.64 13.32
CA ASP A 245 -19.86 -40.99 14.62
C ASP A 245 -21.36 -40.63 14.69
N ILE A 246 -21.77 -39.50 14.13
CA ILE A 246 -23.16 -39.11 13.97
C ILE A 246 -23.91 -40.14 13.09
N ALA A 247 -23.30 -40.54 11.96
CA ALA A 247 -23.90 -41.52 11.06
C ALA A 247 -24.02 -42.92 11.68
N ARG A 248 -23.17 -43.24 12.67
CA ARG A 248 -23.20 -44.53 13.42
C ARG A 248 -24.08 -44.50 14.66
N GLY A 249 -24.73 -43.37 14.95
CA GLY A 249 -25.67 -43.23 16.10
C GLY A 249 -24.95 -43.26 17.46
N LYS A 250 -23.73 -42.81 17.51
CA LYS A 250 -22.95 -42.61 18.75
C LYS A 250 -22.97 -41.15 19.18
#